data_8b1c50411a833daf21eaf6234514c916
#
_entry.id   8b1c50411a833daf21eaf6234514c916
#
_cell.length_a   1.000
_cell.length_b   1.000
_cell.length_c   1.000
_cell.angle_alpha   90.00
_cell.angle_beta   90.00
_cell.angle_gamma   90.00
#
_symmetry.space_group_name_H-M   'P 1'
#
loop_
_entity.id
_entity.type
_entity.pdbx_description
1 polymer ?
#
loop_
_entity_poly.entity_id
_entity_poly.type
_entity_poly.pdbx_seq_one_letter_code
_entity_poly.pdbx_strand_id
1 'polypeptide(L)'
;MKSFLLLALISLASCLSGGWTKHSLAEDNIYIEGAFTESFKAYANDENVDPDNFVRLSVYSQVVNGNNYRVCFIDKNESLTIQEFIIYVPLQASNKNEPIFKVFSKKAIKSRSLSLNNGEAYDFVEKYTHKGLDKIGDKMYKISNVYHSENINNIFYIVFTEYEKDKHEYVIVRDKATHEFDHFDKIK
;
A
#
# COMPACT_ATOMS: atom_id res chain seq x y z
N MET A 1 -30.73 -38.81 0.35
CA MET A 1 -29.48 -38.61 1.10
C MET A 1 -28.28 -38.10 0.25
N LYS A 2 -28.28 -38.20 -1.09
CA LYS A 2 -27.17 -37.71 -1.96
C LYS A 2 -27.14 -36.18 -2.15
N SER A 3 -28.28 -35.49 -2.02
CA SER A 3 -28.36 -34.03 -2.23
C SER A 3 -27.80 -33.21 -1.07
N PHE A 4 -27.81 -33.72 0.15
CA PHE A 4 -27.27 -33.01 1.32
C PHE A 4 -25.74 -32.94 1.33
N LEU A 5 -25.07 -33.94 0.73
CA LEU A 5 -23.61 -33.98 0.66
C LEU A 5 -23.07 -32.92 -0.32
N LEU A 6 -23.82 -32.67 -1.39
CA LEU A 6 -23.43 -31.67 -2.42
C LEU A 6 -23.55 -30.24 -1.87
N LEU A 7 -24.57 -29.92 -1.09
CA LEU A 7 -24.73 -28.62 -0.43
C LEU A 7 -23.63 -28.36 0.62
N ALA A 8 -23.23 -29.38 1.36
CA ALA A 8 -22.15 -29.27 2.35
C ALA A 8 -20.79 -29.01 1.68
N LEU A 9 -20.53 -29.60 0.50
CA LEU A 9 -19.32 -29.36 -0.28
C LEU A 9 -19.28 -27.95 -0.89
N ILE A 10 -20.42 -27.41 -1.31
CA ILE A 10 -20.51 -26.04 -1.83
C ILE A 10 -20.32 -25.01 -0.71
N SER A 11 -20.84 -25.26 0.49
CA SER A 11 -20.65 -24.39 1.65
C SER A 11 -19.20 -24.40 2.19
N LEU A 12 -18.50 -25.53 2.08
CA LEU A 12 -17.07 -25.62 2.41
C LEU A 12 -16.18 -24.90 1.40
N ALA A 13 -16.54 -24.92 0.10
CA ALA A 13 -15.79 -24.19 -0.94
C ALA A 13 -15.92 -22.67 -0.81
N SER A 14 -17.04 -22.16 -0.29
CA SER A 14 -17.22 -20.71 -0.03
C SER A 14 -16.49 -20.21 1.22
N CYS A 15 -16.03 -21.11 2.11
CA CYS A 15 -15.23 -20.76 3.29
C CYS A 15 -13.72 -20.70 3.05
N LEU A 16 -13.24 -20.97 1.83
CA LEU A 16 -11.81 -21.02 1.52
C LEU A 16 -11.24 -19.72 0.94
N SER A 17 -12.01 -18.64 0.87
CA SER A 17 -11.44 -17.33 0.60
C SER A 17 -10.81 -16.81 1.88
N GLY A 18 -9.49 -16.93 2.01
CA GLY A 18 -8.71 -16.40 3.15
C GLY A 18 -8.90 -14.89 3.29
N GLY A 19 -8.74 -14.38 4.51
CA GLY A 19 -8.60 -12.96 4.75
C GLY A 19 -7.35 -12.39 4.05
N TRP A 20 -7.21 -11.08 4.04
CA TRP A 20 -6.01 -10.42 3.55
C TRP A 20 -4.86 -10.61 4.54
N THR A 21 -3.73 -11.12 4.07
CA THR A 21 -2.48 -11.27 4.83
C THR A 21 -1.52 -10.18 4.42
N LYS A 22 -0.99 -9.43 5.38
CA LYS A 22 0.02 -8.39 5.17
C LYS A 22 1.39 -9.02 4.93
N HIS A 23 2.16 -8.42 4.02
CA HIS A 23 3.55 -8.78 3.75
C HIS A 23 4.48 -7.60 4.02
N SER A 24 5.74 -7.91 4.32
CA SER A 24 6.80 -6.91 4.38
C SER A 24 7.13 -6.39 2.99
N LEU A 25 7.35 -5.09 2.85
CA LEU A 25 7.85 -4.49 1.60
C LEU A 25 9.31 -4.88 1.30
N ALA A 26 10.04 -5.37 2.30
CA ALA A 26 11.41 -5.85 2.17
C ALA A 26 11.49 -7.37 1.89
N GLU A 27 10.35 -8.04 1.71
CA GLU A 27 10.30 -9.47 1.41
C GLU A 27 10.76 -9.71 -0.04
N ASP A 28 11.79 -10.54 -0.21
CA ASP A 28 12.25 -10.98 -1.53
C ASP A 28 11.30 -12.07 -2.06
N ASN A 29 10.25 -11.63 -2.74
CA ASN A 29 9.17 -12.47 -3.23
C ASN A 29 8.79 -12.05 -4.65
N ILE A 30 9.03 -12.95 -5.62
CA ILE A 30 8.76 -12.70 -7.05
C ILE A 30 7.31 -12.32 -7.36
N TYR A 31 6.36 -12.79 -6.55
CA TYR A 31 4.94 -12.46 -6.73
C TYR A 31 4.62 -11.05 -6.24
N ILE A 32 5.26 -10.61 -5.16
CA ILE A 32 5.13 -9.24 -4.64
C ILE A 32 5.78 -8.27 -5.62
N GLU A 33 7.00 -8.56 -6.06
CA GLU A 33 7.71 -7.76 -7.05
C GLU A 33 6.94 -7.66 -8.37
N GLY A 34 6.45 -8.78 -8.88
CA GLY A 34 5.64 -8.80 -10.10
C GLY A 34 4.33 -8.03 -9.94
N ALA A 35 3.66 -8.11 -8.78
CA ALA A 35 2.44 -7.37 -8.54
C ALA A 35 2.66 -5.85 -8.54
N PHE A 36 3.75 -5.35 -7.94
CA PHE A 36 4.12 -3.93 -8.03
C PHE A 36 4.48 -3.52 -9.46
N THR A 37 5.33 -4.30 -10.13
CA THR A 37 5.76 -4.02 -11.51
C THR A 37 4.57 -3.89 -12.45
N GLU A 38 3.64 -4.84 -12.44
CA GLU A 38 2.45 -4.81 -13.29
C GLU A 38 1.51 -3.66 -12.92
N SER A 39 1.45 -3.29 -11.63
CA SER A 39 0.67 -2.13 -11.21
C SER A 39 1.26 -0.82 -11.71
N PHE A 40 2.58 -0.66 -11.68
CA PHE A 40 3.27 0.53 -12.18
C PHE A 40 3.08 0.69 -13.69
N LYS A 41 3.26 -0.39 -14.46
CA LYS A 41 3.00 -0.41 -15.90
C LYS A 41 1.55 -0.04 -16.23
N ALA A 42 0.60 -0.65 -15.54
CA ALA A 42 -0.82 -0.38 -15.73
C ALA A 42 -1.25 1.03 -15.30
N TYR A 43 -0.55 1.62 -14.33
CA TYR A 43 -0.77 3.01 -13.92
C TYR A 43 -0.23 3.99 -14.94
N ALA A 44 1.04 3.83 -15.33
CA ALA A 44 1.73 4.69 -16.27
C ALA A 44 1.28 4.46 -17.73
N ASN A 45 0.63 3.34 -18.02
CA ASN A 45 0.34 2.84 -19.36
C ASN A 45 1.62 2.73 -20.22
N ASP A 46 2.70 2.25 -19.59
CA ASP A 46 4.03 2.11 -20.16
C ASP A 46 4.69 0.81 -19.68
N GLU A 47 5.15 -0.02 -20.62
CA GLU A 47 5.86 -1.27 -20.31
C GLU A 47 7.28 -1.05 -19.75
N ASN A 48 7.88 0.12 -20.02
CA ASN A 48 9.23 0.48 -19.62
C ASN A 48 9.24 1.50 -18.47
N VAL A 49 8.21 1.48 -17.62
CA VAL A 49 8.10 2.38 -16.48
C VAL A 49 9.29 2.23 -15.53
N ASP A 50 9.84 3.36 -15.10
CA ASP A 50 10.89 3.39 -14.07
C ASP A 50 10.28 3.19 -12.67
N PRO A 51 10.59 2.09 -11.97
CA PRO A 51 10.03 1.82 -10.64
C PRO A 51 10.48 2.85 -9.59
N ASP A 52 11.60 3.54 -9.79
CA ASP A 52 12.11 4.56 -8.88
C ASP A 52 11.23 5.83 -8.83
N ASN A 53 10.31 5.98 -9.77
CA ASN A 53 9.29 7.04 -9.74
C ASN A 53 8.17 6.78 -8.71
N PHE A 54 8.15 5.63 -8.08
CA PHE A 54 7.09 5.23 -7.17
C PHE A 54 7.61 4.93 -5.76
N VAL A 55 6.77 5.24 -4.78
CA VAL A 55 6.97 4.83 -3.38
C VAL A 55 5.97 3.73 -3.06
N ARG A 56 6.47 2.54 -2.74
CA ARG A 56 5.64 1.41 -2.30
C ARG A 56 5.14 1.66 -0.88
N LEU A 57 3.87 1.46 -0.62
CA LEU A 57 3.26 1.77 0.68
C LEU A 57 2.82 0.53 1.44
N SER A 58 2.21 -0.43 0.76
CA SER A 58 1.74 -1.66 1.40
C SER A 58 1.46 -2.74 0.38
N VAL A 59 1.54 -4.00 0.84
CA VAL A 59 1.18 -5.18 0.06
C VAL A 59 0.46 -6.20 0.94
N TYR A 60 -0.62 -6.74 0.41
CA TYR A 60 -1.41 -7.80 1.03
C TYR A 60 -1.68 -8.89 0.01
N SER A 61 -1.77 -10.13 0.46
CA SER A 61 -2.26 -11.23 -0.37
C SER A 61 -3.55 -11.83 0.18
N GLN A 62 -4.31 -12.43 -0.70
CA GLN A 62 -5.51 -13.19 -0.38
C GLN A 62 -5.55 -14.45 -1.23
N VAL A 63 -5.66 -15.60 -0.58
CA VAL A 63 -5.82 -16.88 -1.27
C VAL A 63 -7.28 -16.99 -1.76
N VAL A 64 -7.41 -17.23 -3.06
CA VAL A 64 -8.67 -17.49 -3.76
C VAL A 64 -8.47 -18.72 -4.65
N ASN A 65 -9.06 -18.80 -5.81
CA ASN A 65 -8.63 -19.77 -6.84
C ASN A 65 -7.40 -19.23 -7.57
N GLY A 66 -6.25 -19.17 -6.87
CA GLY A 66 -5.05 -18.41 -7.17
C GLY A 66 -4.74 -17.47 -6.02
N ASN A 67 -4.05 -16.38 -6.29
CA ASN A 67 -3.77 -15.34 -5.30
C ASN A 67 -4.14 -13.96 -5.83
N ASN A 68 -4.80 -13.16 -5.00
CA ASN A 68 -4.90 -11.72 -5.20
C ASN A 68 -3.80 -11.03 -4.42
N TYR A 69 -3.12 -10.08 -5.03
CA TYR A 69 -2.20 -9.16 -4.38
C TYR A 69 -2.79 -7.76 -4.44
N ARG A 70 -3.03 -7.16 -3.27
CA ARG A 70 -3.42 -5.76 -3.17
C ARG A 70 -2.19 -4.94 -2.83
N VAL A 71 -1.80 -4.06 -3.73
CA VAL A 71 -0.65 -3.18 -3.58
C VAL A 71 -1.08 -1.73 -3.55
N CYS A 72 -0.44 -0.94 -2.69
CA CYS A 72 -0.61 0.50 -2.63
C CYS A 72 0.72 1.19 -2.87
N PHE A 73 0.71 2.26 -3.66
CA PHE A 73 1.88 3.07 -3.95
C PHE A 73 1.50 4.53 -4.23
N ILE A 74 2.51 5.41 -4.23
CA ILE A 74 2.40 6.81 -4.65
C ILE A 74 3.31 7.00 -5.86
N ASP A 75 2.82 7.71 -6.88
CA ASP A 75 3.65 8.36 -7.89
C ASP A 75 4.26 9.61 -7.26
N LYS A 76 5.59 9.74 -7.28
CA LYS A 76 6.31 10.90 -6.72
C LYS A 76 5.90 12.24 -7.35
N ASN A 77 5.35 12.21 -8.56
CA ASN A 77 4.82 13.39 -9.26
C ASN A 77 3.39 13.75 -8.81
N GLU A 78 2.64 12.76 -8.28
CA GLU A 78 1.25 12.92 -7.81
C GLU A 78 1.10 12.47 -6.36
N SER A 79 1.95 12.96 -5.47
CA SER A 79 2.11 12.47 -4.10
C SER A 79 0.83 12.49 -3.24
N LEU A 80 -0.16 13.31 -3.58
CA LEU A 80 -1.43 13.39 -2.83
C LEU A 80 -2.45 12.30 -3.22
N THR A 81 -2.12 11.45 -4.19
CA THR A 81 -3.00 10.39 -4.65
C THR A 81 -2.33 9.03 -4.46
N ILE A 82 -2.92 8.20 -3.60
CA ILE A 82 -2.47 6.83 -3.40
C ILE A 82 -3.14 5.95 -4.44
N GLN A 83 -2.35 5.18 -5.15
CA GLN A 83 -2.83 4.20 -6.11
C GLN A 83 -2.98 2.85 -5.42
N GLU A 84 -4.16 2.26 -5.51
CA GLU A 84 -4.45 0.90 -5.03
C GLU A 84 -4.77 0.01 -6.23
N PHE A 85 -4.06 -1.09 -6.34
CA PHE A 85 -4.28 -2.10 -7.37
C PHE A 85 -4.51 -3.47 -6.72
N ILE A 86 -5.39 -4.26 -7.34
CA ILE A 86 -5.51 -5.69 -7.06
C ILE A 86 -5.03 -6.44 -8.29
N ILE A 87 -3.98 -7.23 -8.11
CA ILE A 87 -3.36 -8.06 -9.13
C ILE A 87 -3.73 -9.51 -8.83
N TYR A 88 -4.37 -10.17 -9.78
CA TYR A 88 -4.69 -11.59 -9.69
C TYR A 88 -3.60 -12.44 -10.34
N VAL A 89 -3.15 -13.45 -9.62
CA VAL A 89 -2.22 -14.47 -10.09
C VAL A 89 -2.93 -15.82 -10.06
N PRO A 90 -3.29 -16.40 -11.22
CA PRO A 90 -3.98 -17.68 -11.27
C PRO A 90 -3.08 -18.83 -10.78
N LEU A 91 -3.68 -19.89 -10.26
CA LEU A 91 -2.98 -21.15 -10.05
C LEU A 91 -2.41 -21.60 -11.39
N GLN A 92 -1.10 -21.76 -11.44
CA GLN A 92 -0.44 -22.27 -12.66
C GLN A 92 -0.62 -23.78 -12.77
N ALA A 93 -1.03 -24.26 -13.92
CA ALA A 93 -0.79 -25.65 -14.27
C ALA A 93 0.73 -25.87 -14.33
N SER A 94 1.20 -26.96 -13.75
CA SER A 94 2.58 -27.31 -13.38
C SER A 94 3.70 -27.18 -14.43
N ASN A 95 3.46 -26.57 -15.59
CA ASN A 95 4.37 -26.53 -16.73
C ASN A 95 4.80 -25.12 -17.19
N LYS A 96 4.46 -24.04 -16.45
CA LYS A 96 4.91 -22.67 -16.78
C LYS A 96 5.77 -22.12 -15.64
N ASN A 97 7.01 -21.75 -15.98
CA ASN A 97 8.02 -21.29 -15.02
C ASN A 97 7.80 -19.85 -14.54
N GLU A 98 6.94 -19.07 -15.19
CA GLU A 98 6.74 -17.65 -14.84
C GLU A 98 5.29 -17.36 -14.44
N PRO A 99 5.09 -16.60 -13.34
CA PRO A 99 3.75 -16.22 -12.92
C PRO A 99 3.10 -15.26 -13.92
N ILE A 100 1.80 -15.46 -14.16
CA ILE A 100 0.99 -14.57 -14.99
C ILE A 100 0.26 -13.61 -14.06
N PHE A 101 0.48 -12.32 -14.25
CA PHE A 101 -0.16 -11.25 -13.49
C PHE A 101 -1.31 -10.64 -14.30
N LYS A 102 -2.44 -10.39 -13.65
CA LYS A 102 -3.61 -9.75 -14.28
C LYS A 102 -4.13 -8.64 -13.38
N VAL A 103 -4.22 -7.44 -13.90
CA VAL A 103 -4.88 -6.33 -13.20
C VAL A 103 -6.37 -6.67 -13.05
N PHE A 104 -6.81 -6.86 -11.82
CA PHE A 104 -8.20 -7.16 -11.48
C PHE A 104 -8.98 -5.88 -11.17
N SER A 105 -8.38 -4.97 -10.43
CA SER A 105 -8.96 -3.65 -10.15
C SER A 105 -7.89 -2.60 -9.93
N LYS A 106 -8.26 -1.34 -10.17
CA LYS A 106 -7.46 -0.16 -9.84
C LYS A 106 -8.34 0.91 -9.20
N LYS A 107 -7.79 1.62 -8.22
CA LYS A 107 -8.47 2.69 -7.51
C LYS A 107 -7.48 3.78 -7.12
N ALA A 108 -7.84 5.03 -7.35
CA ALA A 108 -7.12 6.20 -6.85
C ALA A 108 -7.78 6.68 -5.54
N ILE A 109 -6.98 6.79 -4.48
CA ILE A 109 -7.42 7.23 -3.15
C ILE A 109 -6.84 8.62 -2.93
N LYS A 110 -7.68 9.65 -3.05
CA LYS A 110 -7.25 11.03 -2.85
C LYS A 110 -7.10 11.35 -1.37
N SER A 111 -6.03 12.02 -1.05
CA SER A 111 -5.77 12.52 0.29
C SER A 111 -6.61 13.75 0.60
N ARG A 112 -7.06 13.86 1.86
CA ARG A 112 -7.76 15.02 2.40
C ARG A 112 -6.80 15.87 3.20
N SER A 113 -6.84 17.19 3.04
CA SER A 113 -6.14 18.09 3.97
C SER A 113 -6.69 17.95 5.37
N LEU A 114 -5.79 17.86 6.35
CA LEU A 114 -6.13 17.93 7.77
C LEU A 114 -5.83 19.34 8.29
N SER A 115 -6.72 19.84 9.14
CA SER A 115 -6.43 21.07 9.88
C SER A 115 -5.31 20.79 10.89
N LEU A 116 -4.25 21.59 10.86
CA LEU A 116 -3.16 21.53 11.84
C LEU A 116 -3.62 21.91 13.26
N ASN A 117 -4.84 22.44 13.39
CA ASN A 117 -5.47 22.76 14.69
C ASN A 117 -6.29 21.58 15.24
N ASN A 118 -6.34 20.45 14.56
CA ASN A 118 -7.05 19.27 15.02
C ASN A 118 -6.12 18.40 15.90
N GLY A 119 -6.16 18.64 17.22
CA GLY A 119 -5.20 18.20 18.23
C GLY A 119 -4.71 16.75 18.09
N GLU A 120 -5.59 15.74 18.17
CA GLU A 120 -5.16 14.32 18.20
C GLU A 120 -4.46 13.87 16.91
N ALA A 121 -4.95 14.27 15.74
CA ALA A 121 -4.37 13.89 14.46
C ALA A 121 -3.00 14.57 14.26
N TYR A 122 -2.87 15.82 14.66
CA TYR A 122 -1.64 16.58 14.59
C TYR A 122 -0.57 16.01 15.51
N ASP A 123 -0.89 15.81 16.78
CA ASP A 123 0.04 15.23 17.77
C ASP A 123 0.53 13.85 17.34
N PHE A 124 -0.36 13.04 16.78
CA PHE A 124 -0.01 11.73 16.24
C PHE A 124 0.99 11.85 15.09
N VAL A 125 0.68 12.67 14.09
CA VAL A 125 1.54 12.86 12.91
C VAL A 125 2.88 13.47 13.31
N GLU A 126 2.90 14.49 14.17
CA GLU A 126 4.11 15.10 14.70
C GLU A 126 5.00 14.05 15.37
N LYS A 127 4.45 13.26 16.27
CA LYS A 127 5.19 12.21 16.98
C LYS A 127 5.85 11.20 16.04
N TYR A 128 5.15 10.75 14.98
CA TYR A 128 5.70 9.77 14.07
C TYR A 128 6.64 10.39 13.03
N THR A 129 6.40 11.63 12.64
CA THR A 129 7.32 12.36 11.77
C THR A 129 8.66 12.54 12.49
N HIS A 130 8.68 12.99 13.75
CA HIS A 130 9.92 13.09 14.53
C HIS A 130 10.65 11.75 14.65
N LYS A 131 9.95 10.64 14.91
CA LYS A 131 10.57 9.31 14.94
C LYS A 131 11.22 8.91 13.60
N GLY A 132 10.63 9.30 12.47
CA GLY A 132 11.20 9.07 11.16
C GLY A 132 12.42 9.95 10.90
N LEU A 133 12.32 11.23 11.24
CA LEU A 133 13.37 12.23 11.05
C LEU A 133 14.59 11.97 11.94
N ASP A 134 14.40 11.48 13.16
CA ASP A 134 15.50 11.04 14.03
C ASP A 134 16.39 9.98 13.38
N LYS A 135 15.81 9.14 12.51
CA LYS A 135 16.56 8.11 11.75
C LYS A 135 17.41 8.70 10.63
N ILE A 136 17.07 9.86 10.10
CA ILE A 136 17.83 10.56 9.05
C ILE A 136 18.76 11.65 9.61
N GLY A 137 18.81 11.82 10.93
CA GLY A 137 19.79 12.65 11.62
C GLY A 137 19.54 14.16 11.58
N ASP A 138 18.40 14.61 11.10
CA ASP A 138 18.03 16.02 11.01
C ASP A 138 17.06 16.41 12.14
N LYS A 139 17.35 17.51 12.81
CA LYS A 139 16.68 17.86 14.08
C LYS A 139 15.72 19.05 14.05
N MET A 140 15.61 19.75 12.92
CA MET A 140 14.82 21.00 12.86
C MET A 140 13.84 21.01 11.69
N TYR A 141 12.70 20.38 11.90
CA TYR A 141 11.60 20.40 10.93
C TYR A 141 10.39 21.13 11.48
N LYS A 142 9.72 21.83 10.59
CA LYS A 142 8.39 22.37 10.83
C LYS A 142 7.42 21.66 9.90
N ILE A 143 6.37 21.05 10.45
CA ILE A 143 5.29 20.50 9.66
C ILE A 143 4.50 21.66 9.06
N SER A 144 4.47 21.75 7.74
CA SER A 144 3.77 22.81 7.03
C SER A 144 2.37 22.40 6.60
N ASN A 145 2.20 21.16 6.14
CA ASN A 145 0.91 20.61 5.74
C ASN A 145 0.82 19.12 6.05
N VAL A 146 -0.40 18.64 6.29
CA VAL A 146 -0.71 17.23 6.50
C VAL A 146 -1.92 16.84 5.66
N TYR A 147 -1.79 15.76 4.93
CA TYR A 147 -2.87 15.15 4.19
C TYR A 147 -3.09 13.72 4.66
N HIS A 148 -4.31 13.28 4.65
CA HIS A 148 -4.73 11.97 5.14
C HIS A 148 -5.49 11.21 4.06
N SER A 149 -5.15 9.95 3.90
CA SER A 149 -5.89 8.98 3.11
C SER A 149 -6.09 7.69 3.89
N GLU A 150 -7.09 6.92 3.54
CA GLU A 150 -7.43 5.69 4.23
C GLU A 150 -7.83 4.60 3.24
N ASN A 151 -7.33 3.40 3.46
CA ASN A 151 -7.84 2.19 2.83
C ASN A 151 -8.32 1.19 3.90
N ILE A 152 -8.62 -0.04 3.50
CA ILE A 152 -9.19 -1.06 4.38
C ILE A 152 -8.32 -1.31 5.62
N ASN A 153 -6.99 -1.36 5.47
CA ASN A 153 -6.05 -1.80 6.52
C ASN A 153 -5.05 -0.73 6.95
N ASN A 154 -4.87 0.33 6.15
CA ASN A 154 -3.88 1.35 6.44
C ASN A 154 -4.48 2.75 6.47
N ILE A 155 -3.89 3.59 7.28
CA ILE A 155 -4.07 5.04 7.25
C ILE A 155 -2.76 5.62 6.75
N PHE A 156 -2.82 6.42 5.70
CA PHE A 156 -1.68 7.08 5.09
C PHE A 156 -1.73 8.56 5.43
N TYR A 157 -0.62 9.09 5.91
CA TYR A 157 -0.42 10.52 6.12
C TYR A 157 0.68 10.99 5.19
N ILE A 158 0.41 12.01 4.39
CA ILE A 158 1.42 12.70 3.59
C ILE A 158 1.74 13.99 4.31
N VAL A 159 2.98 14.12 4.75
CA VAL A 159 3.43 15.20 5.60
C VAL A 159 4.44 16.04 4.86
N PHE A 160 4.15 17.32 4.72
CA PHE A 160 5.09 18.29 4.18
C PHE A 160 5.82 18.96 5.33
N THR A 161 7.15 18.91 5.28
CA THR A 161 8.01 19.55 6.26
C THR A 161 8.86 20.61 5.58
N GLU A 162 9.20 21.66 6.32
CA GLU A 162 10.11 22.70 5.90
C GLU A 162 11.30 22.74 6.85
N TYR A 163 12.51 22.68 6.28
CA TYR A 163 13.76 22.92 6.98
C TYR A 163 14.53 24.01 6.21
N GLU A 164 14.82 25.12 6.88
CA GLU A 164 15.43 26.32 6.26
C GLU A 164 14.67 26.81 5.03
N LYS A 165 15.03 26.37 3.83
CA LYS A 165 14.35 26.70 2.56
C LYS A 165 13.95 25.47 1.76
N ASP A 166 14.30 24.27 2.27
CA ASP A 166 14.02 23.03 1.59
C ASP A 166 12.66 22.49 2.02
N LYS A 167 11.86 22.09 1.03
CA LYS A 167 10.58 21.43 1.27
C LYS A 167 10.73 19.97 0.99
N HIS A 168 10.32 19.15 1.96
CA HIS A 168 10.32 17.72 1.85
C HIS A 168 8.92 17.13 2.03
N GLU A 169 8.64 16.09 1.28
CA GLU A 169 7.43 15.31 1.39
C GLU A 169 7.76 13.93 1.93
N TYR A 170 7.03 13.52 2.95
CA TYR A 170 7.15 12.19 3.54
C TYR A 170 5.80 11.51 3.60
N VAL A 171 5.79 10.21 3.43
CA VAL A 171 4.63 9.39 3.72
C VAL A 171 4.86 8.59 5.00
N ILE A 172 3.85 8.59 5.85
CA ILE A 172 3.81 7.79 7.08
C ILE A 172 2.67 6.80 6.90
N VAL A 173 2.98 5.52 7.08
CA VAL A 173 1.97 4.46 7.05
C VAL A 173 1.68 3.98 8.46
N ARG A 174 0.41 4.01 8.83
CA ARG A 174 -0.10 3.46 10.08
C ARG A 174 -1.06 2.33 9.78
N ASP A 175 -0.85 1.21 10.41
CA ASP A 175 -1.80 0.11 10.36
C ASP A 175 -3.09 0.48 11.12
N LYS A 176 -4.24 0.33 10.44
CA LYS A 176 -5.55 0.71 11.00
C LYS A 176 -6.01 -0.26 12.09
N ALA A 177 -5.63 -1.53 11.98
CA ALA A 177 -6.07 -2.56 12.92
C ALA A 177 -5.27 -2.55 14.22
N THR A 178 -3.94 -2.41 14.13
CA THR A 178 -3.04 -2.40 15.28
C THR A 178 -2.80 -1.02 15.85
N HIS A 179 -3.08 0.04 15.07
CA HIS A 179 -2.72 1.42 15.39
C HIS A 179 -1.22 1.67 15.50
N GLU A 180 -0.40 0.75 15.05
CA GLU A 180 1.05 0.86 15.10
C GLU A 180 1.60 1.58 13.87
N PHE A 181 2.75 2.22 14.05
CA PHE A 181 3.53 2.78 12.97
C PHE A 181 4.08 1.64 12.10
N ASP A 182 3.80 1.70 10.80
CA ASP A 182 4.22 0.69 9.85
C ASP A 182 5.57 1.06 9.21
N HIS A 183 5.59 2.15 8.47
CA HIS A 183 6.83 2.65 7.89
C HIS A 183 6.74 4.14 7.56
N PHE A 184 7.91 4.69 7.27
CA PHE A 184 8.11 6.08 6.90
C PHE A 184 9.06 6.12 5.71
N ASP A 185 8.69 6.89 4.69
CA ASP A 185 9.49 7.03 3.49
C ASP A 185 9.50 8.48 2.99
N LYS A 186 10.60 8.89 2.36
CA LYS A 186 10.74 10.20 1.74
C LYS A 186 10.25 10.11 0.29
N ILE A 187 9.34 11.01 -0.08
CA ILE A 187 8.83 11.11 -1.46
C ILE A 187 9.72 12.04 -2.28
N LYS A 188 10.05 13.23 -1.72
CA LYS A 188 10.86 14.28 -2.35
C LYS A 188 11.81 14.91 -1.36
#